data_870034cf37764394d2c8cd27493ce6be
#
_entry.id   870034cf37764394d2c8cd27493ce6be
#
_cell.length_a   1.000
_cell.length_b   1.000
_cell.length_c   1.000
_cell.angle_alpha   90.00
_cell.angle_beta   90.00
_cell.angle_gamma   90.00
#
_symmetry.space_group_name_H-M   'P 1'
#
loop_
_entity.id
_entity.type
_entity.pdbx_description
1 polymer ?
#
loop_
_entity_poly.entity_id
_entity_poly.type
_entity_poly.pdbx_seq_one_letter_code
_entity_poly.pdbx_strand_id
1 'polypeptide(L)'
;MREVLSMKYKTFATHGNLNNHIGVPLSLLAISADCEMAIIEMGANHQKEIASYCEYAMPNYGVITNIGKAHLEGFGGGEGIIKGKGELFDYVSANNGICLVNTELAHLDNMAERIPHKKYGFKSGGFHLEIVAEHPTLSFEFSTPSDGSKHICHAQMAGTYNLYNMATAIAVGNEFGVASDLMCKAIASYIPENNRSQWWDSGRNKVILDAYNANPSSMEAALLNLSKMENTFFIIGDMFEMGEYAHEEHLKIFNLTQELGLKGIFIGKEFQSVGATDLINAQDALVYLRLNELKGRIVLLKGSRGMRLEQLKEVI
;
A
#
# COMPACT_ATOMS: atom_id res chain seq x y z
N MET A 1 6.44 -3.09 -8.89
CA MET A 1 7.33 -4.23 -9.28
C MET A 1 7.03 -4.73 -10.68
N ARG A 2 5.79 -5.18 -11.00
CA ARG A 2 5.44 -5.69 -12.34
C ARG A 2 5.88 -4.75 -13.46
N GLU A 3 5.47 -3.50 -13.43
CA GLU A 3 5.80 -2.52 -14.46
C GLU A 3 7.32 -2.36 -14.67
N VAL A 4 8.08 -2.34 -13.57
CA VAL A 4 9.54 -2.22 -13.63
C VAL A 4 10.18 -3.46 -14.24
N LEU A 5 9.82 -4.66 -13.78
CA LEU A 5 10.38 -5.90 -14.34
C LEU A 5 9.96 -6.14 -15.79
N SER A 6 8.76 -5.72 -16.17
CA SER A 6 8.25 -5.83 -17.55
C SER A 6 9.02 -4.96 -18.57
N MET A 7 9.84 -4.04 -18.10
CA MET A 7 10.75 -3.28 -19.00
C MET A 7 11.88 -4.16 -19.58
N LYS A 8 12.10 -5.34 -18.98
CA LYS A 8 13.19 -6.25 -19.39
C LYS A 8 12.75 -7.69 -19.60
N TYR A 9 11.73 -8.15 -18.85
CA TYR A 9 11.34 -9.56 -18.77
C TYR A 9 9.86 -9.74 -19.13
N LYS A 10 9.51 -10.92 -19.64
CA LYS A 10 8.11 -11.36 -19.69
C LYS A 10 7.64 -11.67 -18.28
N THR A 11 6.95 -10.70 -17.67
CA THR A 11 6.63 -10.72 -16.25
C THR A 11 5.17 -11.06 -16.01
N PHE A 12 4.92 -12.11 -15.22
CA PHE A 12 3.63 -12.39 -14.61
C PHE A 12 3.53 -11.72 -13.22
N ALA A 13 2.34 -11.30 -12.84
CA ALA A 13 2.05 -10.89 -11.47
C ALA A 13 0.65 -11.32 -11.08
N THR A 14 0.44 -11.64 -9.80
CA THR A 14 -0.89 -11.91 -9.23
C THR A 14 -1.88 -10.84 -9.67
N HIS A 15 -3.01 -11.27 -10.20
CA HIS A 15 -4.07 -10.38 -10.67
C HIS A 15 -5.10 -10.09 -9.56
N GLY A 16 -5.48 -8.82 -9.43
CA GLY A 16 -6.53 -8.39 -8.50
C GLY A 16 -6.20 -8.70 -7.04
N ASN A 17 -7.00 -9.55 -6.41
CA ASN A 17 -6.87 -9.99 -5.02
C ASN A 17 -6.67 -11.52 -4.88
N LEU A 18 -6.11 -12.17 -5.91
CA LEU A 18 -5.85 -13.61 -5.92
C LEU A 18 -4.60 -13.98 -5.09
N ASN A 19 -4.58 -13.54 -3.82
CA ASN A 19 -3.44 -13.62 -2.91
C ASN A 19 -3.69 -14.49 -1.65
N ASN A 20 -4.81 -15.21 -1.60
CA ASN A 20 -5.18 -16.12 -0.50
C ASN A 20 -5.00 -17.59 -0.93
N HIS A 21 -5.44 -18.53 -0.07
CA HIS A 21 -5.33 -19.99 -0.27
C HIS A 21 -6.00 -20.52 -1.55
N ILE A 22 -6.91 -19.78 -2.16
CA ILE A 22 -7.50 -20.09 -3.47
C ILE A 22 -6.76 -19.32 -4.57
N GLY A 23 -6.49 -18.05 -4.34
CA GLY A 23 -5.93 -17.14 -5.33
C GLY A 23 -4.49 -17.42 -5.69
N VAL A 24 -3.65 -17.81 -4.71
CA VAL A 24 -2.24 -18.13 -4.98
C VAL A 24 -2.10 -19.36 -5.91
N PRO A 25 -2.76 -20.50 -5.67
CA PRO A 25 -2.78 -21.60 -6.65
C PRO A 25 -3.29 -21.21 -8.03
N LEU A 26 -4.37 -20.42 -8.11
CA LEU A 26 -4.88 -19.94 -9.39
C LEU A 26 -3.89 -19.03 -10.11
N SER A 27 -3.18 -18.17 -9.37
CA SER A 27 -2.12 -17.32 -9.91
C SER A 27 -0.98 -18.17 -10.49
N LEU A 28 -0.55 -19.22 -9.79
CA LEU A 28 0.50 -20.12 -10.26
C LEU A 28 0.09 -20.88 -11.54
N LEU A 29 -1.14 -21.37 -11.61
CA LEU A 29 -1.69 -22.05 -12.79
C LEU A 29 -1.85 -21.11 -14.00
N ALA A 30 -1.94 -19.81 -13.78
CA ALA A 30 -2.07 -18.80 -14.84
C ALA A 30 -0.71 -18.35 -15.41
N ILE A 31 0.41 -18.80 -14.86
CA ILE A 31 1.74 -18.47 -15.37
C ILE A 31 1.93 -19.17 -16.73
N SER A 32 2.20 -18.37 -17.77
CA SER A 32 2.47 -18.89 -19.10
C SER A 32 3.86 -19.54 -19.20
N ALA A 33 4.00 -20.48 -20.12
CA ALA A 33 5.27 -21.23 -20.30
C ALA A 33 6.44 -20.36 -20.77
N ASP A 34 6.18 -19.18 -21.30
CA ASP A 34 7.18 -18.21 -21.75
C ASP A 34 7.45 -17.11 -20.71
N CYS A 35 6.89 -17.22 -19.50
CA CYS A 35 7.12 -16.31 -18.39
C CYS A 35 8.55 -16.44 -17.88
N GLU A 36 9.25 -15.32 -17.75
CA GLU A 36 10.63 -15.26 -17.23
C GLU A 36 10.66 -14.86 -15.76
N MET A 37 9.70 -14.04 -15.33
CA MET A 37 9.60 -13.52 -13.96
C MET A 37 8.16 -13.63 -13.45
N ALA A 38 7.97 -14.26 -12.30
CA ALA A 38 6.66 -14.35 -11.66
C ALA A 38 6.67 -13.64 -10.29
N ILE A 39 5.75 -12.71 -10.12
CA ILE A 39 5.51 -12.01 -8.85
C ILE A 39 4.23 -12.57 -8.24
N ILE A 40 4.37 -13.33 -7.17
CA ILE A 40 3.23 -13.93 -6.47
C ILE A 40 2.97 -13.16 -5.19
N GLU A 41 1.83 -12.46 -5.14
CA GLU A 41 1.37 -11.79 -3.93
C GLU A 41 0.76 -12.81 -2.97
N MET A 42 1.20 -12.78 -1.71
CA MET A 42 0.74 -13.64 -0.64
C MET A 42 0.12 -12.79 0.47
N GLY A 43 -1.19 -12.75 0.53
CA GLY A 43 -1.94 -12.14 1.62
C GLY A 43 -2.23 -13.16 2.71
N ALA A 44 -2.25 -12.75 3.98
CA ALA A 44 -2.60 -13.61 5.08
C ALA A 44 -3.46 -12.88 6.12
N ASN A 45 -4.36 -13.62 6.73
CA ASN A 45 -5.18 -13.21 7.87
C ASN A 45 -4.72 -13.90 9.15
N HIS A 46 -4.02 -15.05 9.03
CA HIS A 46 -3.56 -15.87 10.14
C HIS A 46 -2.11 -16.30 9.93
N GLN A 47 -1.44 -16.71 11.02
CA GLN A 47 -0.15 -17.36 10.96
C GLN A 47 -0.26 -18.70 10.21
N LYS A 48 0.84 -19.17 9.62
CA LYS A 48 1.01 -20.37 8.80
C LYS A 48 0.36 -20.34 7.41
N GLU A 49 -0.34 -19.30 7.04
CA GLU A 49 -0.90 -19.18 5.70
C GLU A 49 0.20 -18.89 4.68
N ILE A 50 1.11 -17.94 4.94
CA ILE A 50 2.23 -17.63 4.03
C ILE A 50 3.19 -18.82 3.93
N ALA A 51 3.49 -19.49 5.04
CA ALA A 51 4.29 -20.72 5.00
C ALA A 51 3.69 -21.77 4.08
N SER A 52 2.38 -22.00 4.19
CA SER A 52 1.65 -22.91 3.32
C SER A 52 1.73 -22.52 1.84
N TYR A 53 1.59 -21.21 1.52
CA TYR A 53 1.70 -20.74 0.13
C TYR A 53 3.11 -20.95 -0.43
N CYS A 54 4.12 -20.76 0.40
CA CYS A 54 5.51 -20.98 -0.01
C CYS A 54 5.81 -22.43 -0.40
N GLU A 55 5.14 -23.42 0.21
CA GLU A 55 5.35 -24.85 -0.08
C GLU A 55 5.10 -25.19 -1.55
N TYR A 56 4.13 -24.53 -2.19
CA TYR A 56 3.82 -24.78 -3.61
C TYR A 56 4.25 -23.65 -4.55
N ALA A 57 4.40 -22.43 -4.08
CA ALA A 57 4.93 -21.33 -4.89
C ALA A 57 6.45 -21.36 -5.01
N MET A 58 7.14 -21.97 -4.04
CA MET A 58 8.60 -22.17 -4.01
C MET A 58 9.39 -20.89 -4.38
N PRO A 59 9.17 -19.74 -3.68
CA PRO A 59 9.80 -18.50 -4.05
C PRO A 59 11.32 -18.54 -3.89
N ASN A 60 12.06 -18.03 -4.90
CA ASN A 60 13.51 -17.84 -4.86
C ASN A 60 13.90 -16.51 -4.20
N TYR A 61 13.01 -15.53 -4.27
CA TYR A 61 13.15 -14.21 -3.66
C TYR A 61 11.98 -13.89 -2.76
N GLY A 62 12.25 -13.25 -1.63
CA GLY A 62 11.24 -12.77 -0.69
C GLY A 62 11.29 -11.26 -0.55
N VAL A 63 10.11 -10.63 -0.60
CA VAL A 63 9.93 -9.19 -0.31
C VAL A 63 8.74 -9.02 0.61
N ILE A 64 8.94 -8.39 1.76
CA ILE A 64 7.85 -7.92 2.61
C ILE A 64 7.76 -6.41 2.42
N THR A 65 6.65 -5.95 1.85
CA THR A 65 6.49 -4.53 1.50
C THR A 65 6.26 -3.65 2.71
N ASN A 66 5.50 -4.16 3.69
CA ASN A 66 5.19 -3.45 4.92
C ASN A 66 4.67 -4.42 5.99
N ILE A 67 4.86 -4.04 7.26
CA ILE A 67 4.23 -4.64 8.44
C ILE A 67 3.38 -3.56 9.11
N GLY A 68 2.14 -3.43 8.68
CA GLY A 68 1.16 -2.50 9.26
C GLY A 68 0.15 -3.24 10.15
N LYS A 69 -0.71 -2.48 10.83
CA LYS A 69 -1.80 -2.99 11.69
C LYS A 69 -3.00 -3.45 10.83
N ALA A 70 -2.82 -4.50 10.03
CA ALA A 70 -3.88 -5.10 9.24
C ALA A 70 -4.21 -6.50 9.78
N HIS A 71 -5.49 -6.89 9.75
CA HIS A 71 -5.93 -8.22 10.19
C HIS A 71 -5.56 -8.56 11.65
N LEU A 72 -5.58 -7.56 12.55
CA LEU A 72 -5.18 -7.68 13.95
C LEU A 72 -5.90 -8.84 14.66
N GLU A 73 -7.19 -9.01 14.37
CA GLU A 73 -8.02 -10.09 14.95
C GLU A 73 -7.46 -11.47 14.58
N GLY A 74 -7.24 -11.74 13.31
CA GLY A 74 -6.81 -13.05 12.83
C GLY A 74 -5.38 -13.43 13.22
N PHE A 75 -4.49 -12.46 13.31
CA PHE A 75 -3.11 -12.69 13.75
C PHE A 75 -2.93 -12.71 15.26
N GLY A 76 -3.91 -12.26 16.05
CA GLY A 76 -3.78 -12.15 17.50
C GLY A 76 -2.88 -10.99 17.95
N GLY A 77 -2.88 -9.87 17.18
CA GLY A 77 -2.13 -8.65 17.48
C GLY A 77 -0.88 -8.43 16.63
N GLY A 78 -0.14 -7.37 16.95
CA GLY A 78 0.99 -6.90 16.13
C GLY A 78 2.16 -7.90 16.03
N GLU A 79 2.49 -8.60 17.10
CA GLU A 79 3.54 -9.63 17.09
C GLU A 79 3.17 -10.82 16.20
N GLY A 80 1.88 -11.19 16.19
CA GLY A 80 1.36 -12.23 15.31
C GLY A 80 1.49 -11.86 13.82
N ILE A 81 1.28 -10.57 13.47
CA ILE A 81 1.48 -10.07 12.11
C ILE A 81 2.95 -10.18 11.69
N ILE A 82 3.89 -9.75 12.57
CA ILE A 82 5.33 -9.85 12.31
C ILE A 82 5.73 -11.30 12.04
N LYS A 83 5.28 -12.22 12.91
CA LYS A 83 5.57 -13.64 12.79
C LYS A 83 4.98 -14.25 11.52
N GLY A 84 3.70 -14.00 11.24
CA GLY A 84 3.04 -14.56 10.07
C GLY A 84 3.61 -14.05 8.74
N LYS A 85 3.94 -12.76 8.65
CA LYS A 85 4.61 -12.24 7.45
C LYS A 85 6.07 -12.70 7.34
N GLY A 86 6.73 -12.92 8.47
CA GLY A 86 8.10 -13.44 8.53
C GLY A 86 8.26 -14.84 7.96
N GLU A 87 7.20 -15.64 7.91
CA GLU A 87 7.17 -16.98 7.33
C GLU A 87 7.72 -17.02 5.88
N LEU A 88 7.53 -15.93 5.11
CA LEU A 88 8.14 -15.80 3.79
C LEU A 88 9.66 -15.80 3.86
N PHE A 89 10.20 -14.99 4.75
CA PHE A 89 11.65 -14.88 4.92
C PHE A 89 12.27 -16.16 5.46
N ASP A 90 11.58 -16.82 6.39
CA ASP A 90 12.01 -18.11 6.93
C ASP A 90 12.08 -19.18 5.82
N TYR A 91 11.04 -19.26 4.99
CA TYR A 91 11.01 -20.21 3.87
C TYR A 91 12.12 -19.93 2.84
N VAL A 92 12.23 -18.67 2.40
CA VAL A 92 13.22 -18.28 1.37
C VAL A 92 14.64 -18.53 1.87
N SER A 93 14.93 -18.21 3.12
CA SER A 93 16.22 -18.47 3.77
C SER A 93 16.53 -19.98 3.84
N ALA A 94 15.59 -20.80 4.28
CA ALA A 94 15.75 -22.25 4.40
C ALA A 94 15.99 -22.94 3.05
N ASN A 95 15.55 -22.30 1.94
CA ASN A 95 15.68 -22.83 0.59
C ASN A 95 16.76 -22.13 -0.25
N ASN A 96 17.75 -21.50 0.40
CA ASN A 96 18.88 -20.81 -0.23
C ASN A 96 18.46 -19.66 -1.17
N GLY A 97 17.32 -19.06 -0.94
CA GLY A 97 16.85 -17.89 -1.66
C GLY A 97 17.40 -16.59 -1.05
N ILE A 98 16.97 -15.45 -1.58
CA ILE A 98 17.43 -14.12 -1.19
C ILE A 98 16.22 -13.26 -0.78
N CYS A 99 16.29 -12.62 0.38
CA CYS A 99 15.32 -11.64 0.82
C CYS A 99 15.79 -10.21 0.47
N LEU A 100 14.92 -9.41 -0.13
CA LEU A 100 15.15 -7.98 -0.31
C LEU A 100 14.48 -7.23 0.84
N VAL A 101 15.27 -6.52 1.63
CA VAL A 101 14.85 -5.96 2.91
C VAL A 101 14.91 -4.44 2.88
N ASN A 102 13.78 -3.80 3.13
CA ASN A 102 13.69 -2.36 3.33
C ASN A 102 14.14 -1.99 4.75
N THR A 103 15.28 -1.33 4.87
CA THR A 103 15.87 -0.93 6.15
C THR A 103 15.22 0.29 6.78
N GLU A 104 14.38 1.02 6.06
CA GLU A 104 13.56 2.10 6.63
C GLU A 104 12.45 1.58 7.56
N LEU A 105 12.15 0.28 7.46
CA LEU A 105 11.16 -0.40 8.27
C LEU A 105 11.86 -1.26 9.34
N ALA A 106 12.01 -0.72 10.55
CA ALA A 106 12.78 -1.33 11.64
C ALA A 106 12.43 -2.81 11.90
N HIS A 107 11.16 -3.19 11.80
CA HIS A 107 10.76 -4.59 11.97
C HIS A 107 11.37 -5.50 10.90
N LEU A 108 11.49 -5.04 9.65
CA LEU A 108 12.09 -5.82 8.56
C LEU A 108 13.61 -5.90 8.72
N ASP A 109 14.25 -4.81 9.11
CA ASP A 109 15.72 -4.80 9.35
C ASP A 109 16.10 -5.77 10.47
N ASN A 110 15.36 -5.79 11.57
CA ASN A 110 15.55 -6.74 12.67
C ASN A 110 15.34 -8.21 12.25
N MET A 111 14.34 -8.47 11.39
CA MET A 111 14.11 -9.83 10.86
C MET A 111 15.22 -10.29 9.94
N ALA A 112 15.85 -9.37 9.21
CA ALA A 112 16.91 -9.67 8.26
C ALA A 112 18.22 -10.11 8.88
N GLU A 113 18.50 -9.76 10.14
CA GLU A 113 19.78 -10.08 10.81
C GLU A 113 20.16 -11.58 10.80
N ARG A 114 19.18 -12.46 10.62
CA ARG A 114 19.30 -13.92 10.74
C ARG A 114 19.17 -14.67 9.43
N ILE A 115 19.04 -13.97 8.31
CA ILE A 115 18.75 -14.60 7.01
C ILE A 115 19.64 -14.02 5.90
N PRO A 116 19.91 -14.78 4.81
CA PRO A 116 20.53 -14.23 3.61
C PRO A 116 19.65 -13.11 3.01
N HIS A 117 20.19 -11.90 2.92
CA HIS A 117 19.43 -10.76 2.45
C HIS A 117 20.27 -9.73 1.70
N LYS A 118 19.61 -8.89 0.91
CA LYS A 118 20.13 -7.66 0.33
C LYS A 118 19.32 -6.49 0.87
N LYS A 119 20.00 -5.52 1.44
CA LYS A 119 19.37 -4.32 2.00
C LYS A 119 19.12 -3.27 0.93
N TYR A 120 17.99 -2.60 1.04
CA TYR A 120 17.69 -1.37 0.31
C TYR A 120 16.97 -0.39 1.22
N GLY A 121 16.99 0.89 0.86
CA GLY A 121 16.31 1.93 1.61
C GLY A 121 16.54 3.29 0.95
N PHE A 122 16.27 4.37 1.67
CA PHE A 122 16.45 5.73 1.13
C PHE A 122 17.92 6.12 1.09
N LYS A 123 18.73 5.64 2.05
CA LYS A 123 20.18 5.87 2.14
C LYS A 123 20.95 4.62 2.58
N SER A 124 20.49 3.44 2.17
CA SER A 124 21.13 2.17 2.57
C SER A 124 21.27 1.20 1.41
N GLY A 125 22.13 0.20 1.56
CA GLY A 125 22.37 -0.81 0.51
C GLY A 125 22.94 -0.25 -0.79
N GLY A 126 23.52 0.96 -0.77
CA GLY A 126 24.01 1.66 -1.95
C GLY A 126 22.90 2.39 -2.74
N PHE A 127 21.68 2.39 -2.26
CA PHE A 127 20.58 3.19 -2.81
C PHE A 127 20.60 4.61 -2.23
N HIS A 128 20.12 5.55 -3.02
CA HIS A 128 19.76 6.89 -2.58
C HIS A 128 18.39 7.22 -3.15
N LEU A 129 17.45 7.61 -2.28
CA LEU A 129 16.12 8.11 -2.67
C LEU A 129 15.81 9.35 -1.85
N GLU A 130 15.40 10.43 -2.52
CA GLU A 130 15.05 11.69 -1.88
C GLU A 130 13.83 12.30 -2.55
N ILE A 131 12.88 12.80 -1.74
CA ILE A 131 11.67 13.47 -2.25
C ILE A 131 12.06 14.83 -2.80
N VAL A 132 11.64 15.09 -4.05
CA VAL A 132 11.79 16.39 -4.72
C VAL A 132 10.51 17.21 -4.60
N ALA A 133 9.34 16.55 -4.73
CA ALA A 133 8.03 17.18 -4.54
C ALA A 133 7.01 16.14 -4.03
N GLU A 134 6.13 16.57 -3.12
CA GLU A 134 5.11 15.70 -2.53
C GLU A 134 3.73 15.85 -3.19
N HIS A 135 3.45 16.99 -3.80
CA HIS A 135 2.12 17.34 -4.30
C HIS A 135 2.14 17.90 -5.71
N PRO A 136 1.09 17.65 -6.54
CA PRO A 136 -0.09 16.83 -6.26
C PRO A 136 0.23 15.34 -6.24
N THR A 137 1.30 14.92 -6.90
CA THR A 137 1.83 13.57 -6.96
C THR A 137 3.30 13.57 -6.61
N LEU A 138 3.81 12.40 -6.23
CA LEU A 138 5.16 12.26 -5.71
C LEU A 138 6.20 12.39 -6.83
N SER A 139 7.18 13.28 -6.64
CA SER A 139 8.42 13.33 -7.43
C SER A 139 9.61 13.06 -6.52
N PHE A 140 10.55 12.27 -6.97
CA PHE A 140 11.72 11.90 -6.18
C PHE A 140 12.95 11.69 -7.06
N GLU A 141 14.12 11.92 -6.48
CA GLU A 141 15.42 11.58 -7.06
C GLU A 141 15.86 10.21 -6.52
N PHE A 142 16.47 9.39 -7.35
CA PHE A 142 17.09 8.15 -6.90
C PHE A 142 18.36 7.82 -7.67
N SER A 143 19.24 7.03 -7.03
CA SER A 143 20.32 6.28 -7.66
C SER A 143 20.39 4.87 -7.08
N THR A 144 21.00 3.94 -7.81
CA THR A 144 21.08 2.52 -7.43
C THR A 144 22.53 2.07 -7.33
N PRO A 145 22.83 0.95 -6.65
CA PRO A 145 24.18 0.39 -6.59
C PRO A 145 24.78 0.03 -7.95
N SER A 146 23.94 -0.35 -8.92
CA SER A 146 24.39 -0.69 -10.27
C SER A 146 24.61 0.53 -11.15
N ASP A 147 23.99 1.67 -10.81
CA ASP A 147 24.06 2.93 -11.53
C ASP A 147 24.07 4.09 -10.52
N GLY A 148 25.24 4.64 -10.28
CA GLY A 148 25.42 5.77 -9.34
C GLY A 148 24.88 7.10 -9.86
N SER A 149 24.34 7.15 -11.09
CA SER A 149 23.74 8.35 -11.66
C SER A 149 22.42 8.68 -10.99
N LYS A 150 22.13 9.97 -10.83
CA LYS A 150 20.89 10.47 -10.28
C LYS A 150 19.80 10.55 -11.35
N HIS A 151 18.64 10.00 -11.03
CA HIS A 151 17.45 10.01 -11.90
C HIS A 151 16.28 10.67 -11.17
N ILE A 152 15.63 11.64 -11.80
CA ILE A 152 14.41 12.26 -11.25
C ILE A 152 13.20 11.55 -11.86
N CYS A 153 12.35 11.04 -10.99
CA CYS A 153 11.14 10.31 -11.35
C CYS A 153 9.89 11.08 -10.90
N HIS A 154 8.92 11.23 -11.78
CA HIS A 154 7.62 11.86 -11.53
C HIS A 154 6.55 10.79 -11.56
N ALA A 155 6.11 10.33 -10.37
CA ALA A 155 5.08 9.31 -10.26
C ALA A 155 3.67 9.91 -10.36
N GLN A 156 2.70 9.08 -10.72
CA GLN A 156 1.29 9.47 -10.76
C GLN A 156 0.52 9.06 -9.49
N MET A 157 1.24 8.85 -8.39
CA MET A 157 0.69 8.42 -7.09
C MET A 157 0.82 9.56 -6.08
N ALA A 158 -0.23 9.77 -5.31
CA ALA A 158 -0.22 10.68 -4.18
C ALA A 158 0.28 9.98 -2.90
N GLY A 159 0.85 10.78 -1.98
CA GLY A 159 1.26 10.31 -0.64
C GLY A 159 2.67 9.78 -0.56
N THR A 160 3.43 10.33 0.40
CA THR A 160 4.84 10.01 0.64
C THR A 160 5.07 8.53 1.04
N TYR A 161 4.06 7.89 1.63
CA TYR A 161 4.09 6.46 1.94
C TYR A 161 4.26 5.57 0.69
N ASN A 162 3.89 6.06 -0.50
CA ASN A 162 4.13 5.35 -1.75
C ASN A 162 5.62 5.34 -2.16
N LEU A 163 6.47 6.19 -1.58
CA LEU A 163 7.90 6.13 -1.82
C LEU A 163 8.50 4.79 -1.40
N TYR A 164 8.00 4.17 -0.32
CA TYR A 164 8.41 2.82 0.09
C TYR A 164 8.08 1.77 -0.97
N ASN A 165 6.91 1.88 -1.60
CA ASN A 165 6.51 0.98 -2.68
C ASN A 165 7.39 1.17 -3.93
N MET A 166 7.75 2.42 -4.24
CA MET A 166 8.65 2.76 -5.35
C MET A 166 10.07 2.30 -5.07
N ALA A 167 10.58 2.52 -3.85
CA ALA A 167 11.89 2.02 -3.40
C ALA A 167 11.97 0.50 -3.56
N THR A 168 10.92 -0.22 -3.16
CA THR A 168 10.83 -1.67 -3.35
C THR A 168 10.89 -2.05 -4.84
N ALA A 169 10.15 -1.35 -5.70
CA ALA A 169 10.15 -1.62 -7.14
C ALA A 169 11.51 -1.34 -7.78
N ILE A 170 12.20 -0.27 -7.36
CA ILE A 170 13.55 0.08 -7.80
C ILE A 170 14.56 -0.97 -7.33
N ALA A 171 14.47 -1.39 -6.06
CA ALA A 171 15.38 -2.41 -5.51
C ALA A 171 15.26 -3.74 -6.25
N VAL A 172 14.02 -4.18 -6.53
CA VAL A 172 13.74 -5.37 -7.34
C VAL A 172 14.27 -5.17 -8.77
N GLY A 173 14.01 -4.02 -9.40
CA GLY A 173 14.52 -3.71 -10.73
C GLY A 173 16.06 -3.77 -10.79
N ASN A 174 16.73 -3.16 -9.82
CA ASN A 174 18.20 -3.18 -9.72
C ASN A 174 18.73 -4.60 -9.50
N GLU A 175 18.10 -5.42 -8.67
CA GLU A 175 18.48 -6.82 -8.43
C GLU A 175 18.47 -7.64 -9.72
N PHE A 176 17.48 -7.43 -10.57
CA PHE A 176 17.34 -8.14 -11.84
C PHE A 176 17.91 -7.37 -13.04
N GLY A 177 18.68 -6.32 -12.81
CA GLY A 177 19.43 -5.59 -13.84
C GLY A 177 18.55 -4.87 -14.85
N VAL A 178 17.44 -4.29 -14.40
CA VAL A 178 16.67 -3.31 -15.16
C VAL A 178 17.43 -1.97 -15.08
N ALA A 179 17.63 -1.31 -16.21
CA ALA A 179 18.33 -0.02 -16.24
C ALA A 179 17.54 1.08 -15.51
N SER A 180 18.21 2.01 -14.83
CA SER A 180 17.59 3.02 -13.98
C SER A 180 16.63 3.95 -14.73
N ASP A 181 16.94 4.30 -15.97
CA ASP A 181 16.08 5.10 -16.85
C ASP A 181 14.77 4.35 -17.19
N LEU A 182 14.85 3.03 -17.40
CA LEU A 182 13.67 2.17 -17.64
C LEU A 182 12.84 2.01 -16.36
N MET A 183 13.46 1.87 -15.20
CA MET A 183 12.76 1.86 -13.91
C MET A 183 11.99 3.17 -13.70
N CYS A 184 12.64 4.31 -13.93
CA CYS A 184 12.02 5.62 -13.84
C CYS A 184 10.83 5.75 -14.81
N LYS A 185 11.02 5.35 -16.07
CA LYS A 185 9.96 5.35 -17.09
C LYS A 185 8.77 4.49 -16.68
N ALA A 186 9.01 3.28 -16.17
CA ALA A 186 7.96 2.38 -15.71
C ALA A 186 7.16 2.96 -14.54
N ILE A 187 7.83 3.60 -13.57
CA ILE A 187 7.17 4.23 -12.42
C ILE A 187 6.37 5.47 -12.87
N ALA A 188 6.93 6.29 -13.75
CA ALA A 188 6.28 7.51 -14.25
C ALA A 188 5.04 7.20 -15.11
N SER A 189 5.03 6.08 -15.82
CA SER A 189 3.89 5.65 -16.64
C SER A 189 2.82 4.89 -15.86
N TYR A 190 3.13 4.42 -14.63
CA TYR A 190 2.18 3.66 -13.82
C TYR A 190 1.06 4.54 -13.31
N ILE A 191 -0.16 4.22 -13.73
CA ILE A 191 -1.39 4.84 -13.23
C ILE A 191 -2.01 3.89 -12.21
N PRO A 192 -2.20 4.32 -10.95
CA PRO A 192 -2.90 3.49 -9.97
C PRO A 192 -4.31 3.17 -10.42
N GLU A 193 -4.69 1.91 -10.30
CA GLU A 193 -6.01 1.39 -10.60
C GLU A 193 -6.67 0.87 -9.31
N ASN A 194 -7.94 0.48 -9.41
CA ASN A 194 -8.65 -0.20 -8.31
C ASN A 194 -8.76 0.61 -7.02
N ASN A 195 -8.92 1.93 -7.13
CA ASN A 195 -9.11 2.83 -5.98
C ASN A 195 -7.97 2.77 -4.94
N ARG A 196 -6.71 2.64 -5.39
CA ARG A 196 -5.52 2.64 -4.53
C ARG A 196 -4.69 3.88 -4.78
N SER A 197 -4.75 4.86 -3.89
CA SER A 197 -4.01 6.14 -3.96
C SER A 197 -4.09 6.82 -5.33
N GLN A 198 -5.21 6.65 -6.02
CA GLN A 198 -5.46 7.17 -7.35
C GLN A 198 -5.82 8.65 -7.27
N TRP A 199 -5.08 9.48 -8.02
CA TRP A 199 -5.45 10.87 -8.20
C TRP A 199 -6.49 10.99 -9.32
N TRP A 200 -7.65 11.56 -9.01
CA TRP A 200 -8.76 11.68 -9.94
C TRP A 200 -9.32 13.11 -9.93
N ASP A 201 -9.57 13.66 -11.11
CA ASP A 201 -10.22 14.94 -11.28
C ASP A 201 -11.71 14.73 -11.59
N SER A 202 -12.59 15.14 -10.70
CA SER A 202 -14.04 15.05 -10.91
C SER A 202 -14.60 16.21 -11.75
N GLY A 203 -13.77 17.18 -12.13
CA GLY A 203 -14.20 18.44 -12.74
C GLY A 203 -14.69 19.48 -11.71
N ARG A 204 -15.08 19.05 -10.51
CA ARG A 204 -15.48 19.91 -9.37
C ARG A 204 -14.44 19.90 -8.26
N ASN A 205 -13.83 18.76 -8.04
CA ASN A 205 -12.86 18.52 -6.97
C ASN A 205 -11.69 17.67 -7.48
N LYS A 206 -10.55 17.76 -6.81
CA LYS A 206 -9.45 16.79 -6.95
C LYS A 206 -9.62 15.71 -5.91
N VAL A 207 -9.59 14.45 -6.27
CA VAL A 207 -9.89 13.34 -5.36
C VAL A 207 -8.70 12.39 -5.26
N ILE A 208 -8.27 12.14 -4.02
CA ILE A 208 -7.39 11.01 -3.69
C ILE A 208 -8.30 9.82 -3.38
N LEU A 209 -8.44 8.96 -4.36
CA LEU A 209 -9.30 7.79 -4.26
C LEU A 209 -8.49 6.61 -3.71
N ASP A 210 -8.73 6.26 -2.46
CA ASP A 210 -8.03 5.18 -1.74
C ASP A 210 -9.01 4.28 -0.98
N ALA A 211 -10.10 3.89 -1.66
CA ALA A 211 -11.24 3.15 -1.12
C ALA A 211 -11.19 1.64 -1.43
N TYR A 212 -10.01 1.09 -1.70
CA TYR A 212 -9.86 -0.36 -1.90
C TYR A 212 -9.87 -1.12 -0.57
N ASN A 213 -9.12 -0.64 0.42
CA ASN A 213 -9.09 -1.17 1.78
C ASN A 213 -8.57 -0.11 2.76
N ALA A 214 -8.86 -0.28 4.05
CA ALA A 214 -8.40 0.60 5.10
C ALA A 214 -7.96 -0.20 6.33
N ASN A 215 -6.88 0.25 6.94
CA ASN A 215 -6.42 -0.18 8.25
C ASN A 215 -5.79 1.02 8.99
N PRO A 216 -5.55 0.96 10.30
CA PRO A 216 -5.06 2.09 11.07
C PRO A 216 -3.80 2.76 10.48
N SER A 217 -2.79 1.98 10.13
CA SER A 217 -1.54 2.52 9.57
C SER A 217 -1.72 3.24 8.24
N SER A 218 -2.54 2.69 7.34
CA SER A 218 -2.80 3.30 6.04
C SER A 218 -3.73 4.52 6.14
N MET A 219 -4.61 4.53 7.14
CA MET A 219 -5.50 5.66 7.42
C MET A 219 -4.71 6.85 7.97
N GLU A 220 -3.88 6.60 8.98
CA GLU A 220 -2.97 7.59 9.57
C GLU A 220 -2.07 8.21 8.50
N ALA A 221 -1.40 7.40 7.69
CA ALA A 221 -0.52 7.87 6.61
C ALA A 221 -1.27 8.76 5.59
N ALA A 222 -2.50 8.40 5.23
CA ALA A 222 -3.32 9.18 4.30
C ALA A 222 -3.75 10.52 4.90
N LEU A 223 -4.12 10.56 6.19
CA LEU A 223 -4.49 11.79 6.90
C LEU A 223 -3.29 12.73 7.08
N LEU A 224 -2.13 12.20 7.47
CA LEU A 224 -0.88 12.97 7.57
C LEU A 224 -0.47 13.55 6.20
N ASN A 225 -0.70 12.84 5.11
CA ASN A 225 -0.48 13.38 3.78
C ASN A 225 -1.50 14.47 3.43
N LEU A 226 -2.78 14.28 3.76
CA LEU A 226 -3.85 15.25 3.51
C LEU A 226 -3.62 16.56 4.28
N SER A 227 -3.11 16.49 5.51
CA SER A 227 -2.87 17.66 6.36
C SER A 227 -1.81 18.62 5.84
N LYS A 228 -0.96 18.17 4.90
CA LYS A 228 0.05 18.99 4.23
C LYS A 228 -0.52 19.77 3.02
N MET A 229 -1.77 19.56 2.66
CA MET A 229 -2.43 20.17 1.50
C MET A 229 -3.42 21.23 1.94
N GLU A 230 -3.72 22.17 1.04
CA GLU A 230 -4.72 23.22 1.28
C GLU A 230 -6.10 22.82 0.75
N ASN A 231 -7.15 23.43 1.28
CA ASN A 231 -8.53 23.23 0.85
C ASN A 231 -8.99 21.78 0.88
N THR A 232 -8.54 21.03 1.87
CA THR A 232 -8.80 19.59 1.98
C THR A 232 -10.16 19.29 2.59
N PHE A 233 -10.66 18.08 2.28
CA PHE A 233 -11.83 17.47 2.92
C PHE A 233 -11.65 15.96 2.93
N PHE A 234 -11.93 15.29 4.04
CA PHE A 234 -11.89 13.85 4.08
C PHE A 234 -13.29 13.20 4.09
N ILE A 235 -13.41 12.06 3.47
CA ILE A 235 -14.56 11.17 3.52
C ILE A 235 -14.01 9.79 3.89
N ILE A 236 -14.17 9.42 5.16
CA ILE A 236 -13.53 8.24 5.73
C ILE A 236 -14.59 7.26 6.21
N GLY A 237 -14.47 6.00 5.77
CA GLY A 237 -15.29 4.90 6.22
C GLY A 237 -14.58 3.97 7.20
N ASP A 238 -15.36 3.10 7.84
CA ASP A 238 -14.86 2.13 8.83
C ASP A 238 -13.69 1.29 8.32
N MET A 239 -12.85 0.91 9.28
CA MET A 239 -11.77 -0.07 9.12
C MET A 239 -12.25 -1.42 9.62
N PHE A 240 -12.34 -2.41 8.71
CA PHE A 240 -12.82 -3.76 9.06
C PHE A 240 -11.68 -4.66 9.56
N GLU A 241 -12.05 -5.82 10.10
CA GLU A 241 -11.12 -6.85 10.58
C GLU A 241 -10.23 -6.41 11.75
N MET A 242 -10.77 -5.50 12.59
CA MET A 242 -10.09 -4.99 13.77
C MET A 242 -10.38 -5.80 15.04
N GLY A 243 -11.45 -6.61 15.07
CA GLY A 243 -11.86 -7.36 16.24
C GLY A 243 -12.04 -6.48 17.47
N GLU A 244 -11.48 -6.88 18.59
CA GLU A 244 -11.54 -6.12 19.87
C GLU A 244 -10.83 -4.75 19.82
N TYR A 245 -9.94 -4.52 18.84
CA TYR A 245 -9.23 -3.26 18.65
C TYR A 245 -10.07 -2.21 17.92
N ALA A 246 -11.24 -2.54 17.39
CA ALA A 246 -12.02 -1.68 16.52
C ALA A 246 -12.30 -0.31 17.15
N HIS A 247 -12.86 -0.27 18.35
CA HIS A 247 -13.21 0.97 19.03
C HIS A 247 -11.96 1.86 19.28
N GLU A 248 -10.90 1.28 19.80
CA GLU A 248 -9.67 2.02 20.12
C GLU A 248 -9.01 2.62 18.86
N GLU A 249 -8.88 1.84 17.80
CA GLU A 249 -8.22 2.30 16.56
C GLU A 249 -9.08 3.33 15.80
N HIS A 250 -10.42 3.22 15.82
CA HIS A 250 -11.30 4.26 15.25
C HIS A 250 -11.25 5.55 16.07
N LEU A 251 -11.21 5.46 17.41
CA LEU A 251 -11.03 6.62 18.27
C LEU A 251 -9.68 7.33 18.03
N LYS A 252 -8.59 6.58 17.81
CA LYS A 252 -7.28 7.17 17.45
C LYS A 252 -7.36 7.94 16.14
N ILE A 253 -8.00 7.40 15.11
CA ILE A 253 -8.16 8.09 13.82
C ILE A 253 -9.04 9.34 13.98
N PHE A 254 -10.13 9.27 14.73
CA PHE A 254 -10.96 10.42 15.03
C PHE A 254 -10.15 11.54 15.71
N ASN A 255 -9.43 11.22 16.78
CA ASN A 255 -8.59 12.17 17.50
C ASN A 255 -7.50 12.78 16.60
N LEU A 256 -6.85 11.97 15.77
CA LEU A 256 -5.85 12.44 14.82
C LEU A 256 -6.41 13.49 13.86
N THR A 257 -7.64 13.33 13.37
CA THR A 257 -8.24 14.37 12.50
C THR A 257 -8.48 15.69 13.23
N GLN A 258 -8.82 15.64 14.53
CA GLN A 258 -8.98 16.83 15.36
C GLN A 258 -7.63 17.50 15.62
N GLU A 259 -6.59 16.75 15.96
CA GLU A 259 -5.22 17.23 16.17
C GLU A 259 -4.65 17.91 14.92
N LEU A 260 -4.91 17.34 13.75
CA LEU A 260 -4.47 17.88 12.46
C LEU A 260 -5.36 19.03 11.94
N GLY A 261 -6.46 19.34 12.61
CA GLY A 261 -7.41 20.38 12.19
C GLY A 261 -8.10 20.08 10.85
N LEU A 262 -8.19 18.82 10.46
CA LEU A 262 -8.80 18.40 9.20
C LEU A 262 -10.33 18.47 9.27
N LYS A 263 -10.95 18.82 8.15
CA LYS A 263 -12.42 18.86 7.99
C LYS A 263 -12.87 17.73 7.10
N GLY A 264 -13.98 17.09 7.48
CA GLY A 264 -14.53 15.98 6.70
C GLY A 264 -15.70 15.31 7.37
N ILE A 265 -16.06 14.14 6.83
CA ILE A 265 -17.11 13.27 7.39
C ILE A 265 -16.56 11.86 7.59
N PHE A 266 -17.06 11.24 8.63
CA PHE A 266 -16.86 9.81 8.89
C PHE A 266 -18.14 9.04 8.50
N ILE A 267 -17.99 7.76 8.14
CA ILE A 267 -19.08 6.89 7.70
C ILE A 267 -18.86 5.52 8.31
N GLY A 268 -19.86 5.03 9.04
CA GLY A 268 -19.84 3.68 9.54
C GLY A 268 -20.21 3.54 11.02
N LYS A 269 -20.50 2.32 11.41
CA LYS A 269 -20.95 2.00 12.77
C LYS A 269 -19.82 2.11 13.80
N GLU A 270 -18.60 1.79 13.40
CA GLU A 270 -17.44 1.90 14.28
C GLU A 270 -17.12 3.37 14.56
N PHE A 271 -17.13 4.24 13.56
CA PHE A 271 -17.01 5.68 13.77
C PHE A 271 -18.20 6.27 14.52
N GLN A 272 -19.41 5.77 14.34
CA GLN A 272 -20.58 6.14 15.15
C GLN A 272 -20.36 5.76 16.62
N SER A 273 -19.80 4.59 16.92
CA SER A 273 -19.54 4.12 18.28
C SER A 273 -18.58 5.01 19.07
N VAL A 274 -17.70 5.75 18.40
CA VAL A 274 -16.79 6.73 19.00
C VAL A 274 -17.32 8.17 18.94
N GLY A 275 -18.58 8.36 18.51
CA GLY A 275 -19.24 9.66 18.48
C GLY A 275 -18.80 10.58 17.33
N ALA A 276 -18.17 10.02 16.29
CA ALA A 276 -17.60 10.79 15.17
C ALA A 276 -18.64 11.15 14.09
N THR A 277 -19.76 10.42 13.99
CA THR A 277 -20.74 10.58 12.90
C THR A 277 -22.09 9.97 13.23
N ASP A 278 -23.12 10.42 12.49
CA ASP A 278 -24.44 9.75 12.41
C ASP A 278 -24.63 9.05 11.06
N LEU A 279 -23.64 9.14 10.14
CA LEU A 279 -23.67 8.51 8.82
C LEU A 279 -23.16 7.07 8.92
N ILE A 280 -24.03 6.07 8.74
CA ILE A 280 -23.66 4.67 8.98
C ILE A 280 -23.32 3.88 7.71
N ASN A 281 -23.59 4.42 6.54
CA ASN A 281 -23.32 3.75 5.26
C ASN A 281 -23.12 4.75 4.11
N ALA A 282 -22.71 4.27 2.94
CA ALA A 282 -22.48 5.10 1.76
C ALA A 282 -23.74 5.81 1.26
N GLN A 283 -24.94 5.24 1.48
CA GLN A 283 -26.20 5.87 1.07
C GLN A 283 -26.53 7.11 1.91
N ASP A 284 -26.28 7.07 3.21
CA ASP A 284 -26.44 8.23 4.09
C ASP A 284 -25.48 9.35 3.65
N ALA A 285 -24.23 8.98 3.35
CA ALA A 285 -23.22 9.93 2.84
C ALA A 285 -23.60 10.52 1.48
N LEU A 286 -24.19 9.74 0.56
CA LEU A 286 -24.71 10.25 -0.71
C LEU A 286 -25.76 11.34 -0.50
N VAL A 287 -26.71 11.11 0.40
CA VAL A 287 -27.75 12.11 0.74
C VAL A 287 -27.11 13.35 1.33
N TYR A 288 -26.20 13.17 2.30
CA TYR A 288 -25.51 14.29 2.94
C TYR A 288 -24.73 15.15 1.93
N LEU A 289 -23.93 14.51 1.03
CA LEU A 289 -23.09 15.20 0.05
C LEU A 289 -23.90 15.90 -1.05
N ARG A 290 -25.09 15.39 -1.40
CA ARG A 290 -26.01 16.09 -2.32
C ARG A 290 -26.57 17.39 -1.73
N LEU A 291 -26.78 17.44 -0.41
CA LEU A 291 -27.24 18.63 0.30
C LEU A 291 -26.07 19.58 0.65
N ASN A 292 -24.86 19.07 0.76
CA ASN A 292 -23.66 19.80 1.13
C ASN A 292 -22.58 19.63 0.05
N GLU A 293 -22.82 20.22 -1.13
CA GLU A 293 -21.91 20.08 -2.27
C GLU A 293 -20.47 20.53 -1.95
N LEU A 294 -19.52 19.69 -2.32
CA LEU A 294 -18.10 20.02 -2.26
C LEU A 294 -17.64 20.63 -3.60
N LYS A 295 -16.95 21.78 -3.53
CA LYS A 295 -16.38 22.45 -4.71
C LYS A 295 -15.00 23.02 -4.42
N GLY A 296 -14.06 22.84 -5.35
CA GLY A 296 -12.69 23.36 -5.26
C GLY A 296 -11.88 22.73 -4.13
N ARG A 297 -12.20 21.50 -3.74
CA ARG A 297 -11.53 20.77 -2.66
C ARG A 297 -10.58 19.71 -3.17
N ILE A 298 -9.59 19.39 -2.33
CA ILE A 298 -8.85 18.15 -2.41
C ILE A 298 -9.54 17.18 -1.45
N VAL A 299 -10.18 16.14 -1.99
CA VAL A 299 -11.00 15.18 -1.23
C VAL A 299 -10.24 13.87 -1.07
N LEU A 300 -9.99 13.44 0.17
CA LEU A 300 -9.56 12.06 0.44
C LEU A 300 -10.79 11.17 0.61
N LEU A 301 -10.92 10.14 -0.22
CA LEU A 301 -11.95 9.12 -0.11
C LEU A 301 -11.30 7.80 0.29
N LYS A 302 -11.46 7.37 1.56
CA LYS A 302 -10.80 6.17 2.10
C LYS A 302 -11.69 5.40 3.07
N GLY A 303 -11.66 4.06 2.96
CA GLY A 303 -12.39 3.16 3.84
C GLY A 303 -12.20 1.70 3.41
N SER A 304 -12.64 0.76 4.23
CA SER A 304 -12.63 -0.65 3.89
C SER A 304 -13.50 -0.94 2.68
N ARG A 305 -13.13 -1.95 1.88
CA ARG A 305 -13.81 -2.30 0.63
C ARG A 305 -15.32 -2.54 0.81
N GLY A 306 -15.71 -3.14 1.93
CA GLY A 306 -17.13 -3.40 2.25
C GLY A 306 -17.98 -2.15 2.43
N MET A 307 -17.38 -0.99 2.68
CA MET A 307 -18.07 0.30 2.76
C MET A 307 -18.54 0.81 1.39
N ARG A 308 -17.94 0.35 0.29
CA ARG A 308 -18.27 0.70 -1.10
C ARG A 308 -18.28 2.20 -1.36
N LEU A 309 -17.32 2.92 -0.80
CA LEU A 309 -17.27 4.39 -0.88
C LEU A 309 -17.04 4.92 -2.29
N GLU A 310 -16.58 4.10 -3.21
CA GLU A 310 -16.45 4.45 -4.64
C GLU A 310 -17.78 4.91 -5.27
N GLN A 311 -18.93 4.56 -4.69
CA GLN A 311 -20.26 5.04 -5.11
C GLN A 311 -20.40 6.55 -4.92
N LEU A 312 -19.65 7.16 -4.01
CA LEU A 312 -19.69 8.59 -3.74
C LEU A 312 -19.08 9.43 -4.87
N LYS A 313 -18.40 8.81 -5.84
CA LYS A 313 -17.83 9.50 -7.01
C LYS A 313 -18.85 10.35 -7.77
N GLU A 314 -20.11 9.94 -7.77
CA GLU A 314 -21.18 10.63 -8.49
C GLU A 314 -21.50 12.03 -7.91
N VAL A 315 -21.17 12.25 -6.64
CA VAL A 315 -21.55 13.46 -5.89
C VAL A 315 -20.34 14.30 -5.44
N ILE A 316 -19.12 13.84 -5.68
CA ILE A 316 -17.85 14.53 -5.39
C ILE A 316 -17.34 15.28 -6.66
#